data_4df6bce0791dc29e2a3d81dbcba7da26
#
_entry.id   4df6bce0791dc29e2a3d81dbcba7da26
#
_cell.length_a   1.000
_cell.length_b   1.000
_cell.length_c   1.000
_cell.angle_alpha   90.00
_cell.angle_beta   90.00
_cell.angle_gamma   90.00
#
_symmetry.space_group_name_H-M   'P 1'
#
loop_
_entity.id
_entity.type
_entity.pdbx_description
1 polymer ?
#
loop_
_entity_poly.entity_id
_entity_poly.type
_entity_poly.pdbx_seq_one_letter_code
_entity_poly.pdbx_strand_id
1 'polypeptide(L)'
;MSKENKDIKFDVTPNTEKNRVKIQVHFDGEEEAVKFTCEHNLINALENYPKAKGFEDDYKYLATFSICPIGKNIKCKSSIDQTSADFISLTPEPVEKTNTKIVFDKIEKEKEFVFAIYHFSTKKEYVTYSSIKKVININKEDHYVHMEIEDMKNNGAELKSEFFREDFKYGGIFLQEMKMDVEVGASNLDYRDTTGMITTGKSSNNEKSVTFTLPTRYPLLGGWKTSYEVNYNYPIDVSVQKIGELKRFAAPLKVDLNGIVHQGEIDIVLPEGATIQSINYPKKAFIVDESYDQKSFGTYFTKPVVKLTLTDVDMSTLPDTIEIYYRENPIAERTKNIIVACLASSIILVIILYAKIINN
;
A
#
# COMPACT_ATOMS: atom_id res chain seq x y z
N MET A 1 26.35 -12.88 26.61
CA MET A 1 27.02 -12.09 25.57
C MET A 1 26.11 -12.09 24.37
N SER A 2 25.39 -10.99 24.13
CA SER A 2 24.57 -10.81 22.94
C SER A 2 25.49 -10.48 21.78
N LYS A 3 25.63 -11.40 20.82
CA LYS A 3 26.27 -11.09 19.53
C LYS A 3 25.37 -10.11 18.80
N GLU A 4 25.89 -8.96 18.44
CA GLU A 4 25.23 -7.97 17.59
C GLU A 4 24.74 -8.64 16.31
N ASN A 5 23.47 -8.41 15.94
CA ASN A 5 22.94 -8.74 14.63
C ASN A 5 23.67 -7.87 13.60
N LYS A 6 24.67 -8.42 12.92
CA LYS A 6 25.27 -7.78 11.75
C LYS A 6 24.37 -8.06 10.54
N ASP A 7 24.03 -7.03 9.80
CA ASP A 7 23.39 -7.16 8.50
C ASP A 7 24.30 -7.98 7.57
N ILE A 8 23.80 -9.13 7.12
CA ILE A 8 24.53 -10.06 6.27
C ILE A 8 24.31 -9.64 4.82
N LYS A 9 25.35 -9.53 4.03
CA LYS A 9 25.24 -9.29 2.59
C LYS A 9 24.70 -10.53 1.90
N PHE A 10 23.67 -10.35 1.06
CA PHE A 10 23.10 -11.44 0.29
C PHE A 10 22.69 -10.96 -1.10
N ASP A 11 22.76 -11.88 -2.05
CA ASP A 11 22.28 -11.67 -3.42
C ASP A 11 21.02 -12.51 -3.65
N VAL A 12 20.03 -11.92 -4.29
CA VAL A 12 18.77 -12.57 -4.64
C VAL A 12 18.70 -12.72 -6.14
N THR A 13 18.60 -13.95 -6.63
CA THR A 13 18.44 -14.24 -8.06
C THR A 13 17.12 -14.97 -8.28
N PRO A 14 16.11 -14.33 -8.89
CA PRO A 14 14.87 -15.01 -9.23
C PRO A 14 15.09 -16.02 -10.35
N ASN A 15 14.48 -17.19 -10.22
CA ASN A 15 14.42 -18.20 -11.27
C ASN A 15 12.95 -18.35 -11.70
N THR A 16 12.56 -17.58 -12.73
CA THR A 16 11.19 -17.51 -13.23
C THR A 16 10.68 -18.83 -13.83
N GLU A 17 11.59 -19.66 -14.41
CA GLU A 17 11.18 -20.94 -15.00
C GLU A 17 10.73 -21.97 -13.97
N LYS A 18 11.20 -21.86 -12.73
CA LYS A 18 10.93 -22.83 -11.66
C LYS A 18 10.13 -22.27 -10.49
N ASN A 19 9.65 -21.05 -10.57
CA ASN A 19 8.99 -20.35 -9.46
C ASN A 19 9.82 -20.41 -8.15
N ARG A 20 11.13 -20.19 -8.26
CA ARG A 20 12.10 -20.30 -7.16
C ARG A 20 12.95 -19.06 -7.08
N VAL A 21 13.41 -18.77 -5.88
CA VAL A 21 14.38 -17.70 -5.64
C VAL A 21 15.65 -18.32 -5.10
N LYS A 22 16.79 -17.99 -5.71
CA LYS A 22 18.10 -18.34 -5.17
C LYS A 22 18.59 -17.18 -4.31
N ILE A 23 18.79 -17.44 -3.03
CA ILE A 23 19.41 -16.50 -2.10
C ILE A 23 20.83 -16.97 -1.83
N GLN A 24 21.81 -16.17 -2.19
CA GLN A 24 23.22 -16.44 -1.92
C GLN A 24 23.68 -15.53 -0.79
N VAL A 25 24.00 -16.14 0.35
CA VAL A 25 24.45 -15.42 1.55
C VAL A 25 25.97 -15.40 1.59
N HIS A 26 26.56 -14.22 1.77
CA HIS A 26 28.01 -14.04 1.85
C HIS A 26 28.42 -13.86 3.30
N PHE A 27 29.30 -14.71 3.76
CA PHE A 27 29.88 -14.66 5.10
C PHE A 27 31.33 -14.19 5.02
N ASP A 28 31.67 -13.17 5.79
CA ASP A 28 33.02 -12.67 5.95
C ASP A 28 33.65 -13.38 7.17
N GLY A 29 34.39 -14.48 6.97
CA GLY A 29 35.12 -15.15 8.02
C GLY A 29 35.24 -16.68 7.85
N GLU A 30 36.21 -17.27 8.52
CA GLU A 30 36.48 -18.75 8.59
C GLU A 30 35.76 -19.34 9.83
N GLU A 31 34.46 -19.11 10.00
CA GLU A 31 33.71 -19.70 11.11
C GLU A 31 33.29 -21.17 10.75
N GLU A 32 33.51 -22.11 11.64
CA GLU A 32 33.11 -23.55 11.46
C GLU A 32 31.58 -23.71 11.36
N ALA A 33 30.78 -22.81 11.95
CA ALA A 33 29.33 -22.83 11.86
C ALA A 33 28.73 -21.41 11.97
N VAL A 34 27.84 -21.07 11.06
CA VAL A 34 27.12 -19.79 11.05
C VAL A 34 25.64 -20.02 11.27
N LYS A 35 25.04 -19.25 12.18
CA LYS A 35 23.60 -19.21 12.42
C LYS A 35 23.04 -17.92 11.87
N PHE A 36 22.06 -18.01 10.98
CA PHE A 36 21.33 -16.85 10.45
C PHE A 36 19.83 -17.08 10.52
N THR A 37 19.07 -16.00 10.52
CA THR A 37 17.61 -15.99 10.43
C THR A 37 17.22 -15.35 9.12
N CYS A 38 16.32 -15.99 8.38
CA CYS A 38 15.75 -15.45 7.15
C CYS A 38 14.26 -15.28 7.36
N GLU A 39 13.79 -14.06 7.17
CA GLU A 39 12.37 -13.72 7.16
C GLU A 39 11.96 -13.39 5.73
N HIS A 40 10.86 -13.94 5.26
CA HIS A 40 10.36 -13.68 3.92
C HIS A 40 8.84 -13.74 3.90
N ASN A 41 8.25 -12.92 3.07
CA ASN A 41 6.82 -12.92 2.78
C ASN A 41 6.57 -13.67 1.48
N LEU A 42 5.59 -14.56 1.50
CA LEU A 42 5.17 -15.30 0.31
C LEU A 42 3.94 -14.63 -0.28
N ILE A 43 4.11 -14.04 -1.45
CA ILE A 43 3.04 -13.40 -2.19
C ILE A 43 2.38 -14.42 -3.11
N ASN A 44 1.04 -14.40 -3.20
CA ASN A 44 0.26 -15.33 -4.02
C ASN A 44 0.46 -16.81 -3.67
N ALA A 45 0.79 -17.12 -2.41
CA ALA A 45 0.99 -18.48 -1.93
C ALA A 45 -0.30 -19.18 -1.48
N LEU A 46 -1.44 -18.48 -1.49
CA LEU A 46 -2.72 -19.01 -1.05
C LEU A 46 -3.53 -19.53 -2.23
N GLU A 47 -3.99 -20.77 -2.13
CA GLU A 47 -4.91 -21.38 -3.08
C GLU A 47 -6.24 -21.67 -2.38
N ASN A 48 -7.36 -21.44 -3.08
CA ASN A 48 -8.67 -21.79 -2.56
C ASN A 48 -8.86 -23.31 -2.55
N TYR A 49 -9.15 -23.87 -1.39
CA TYR A 49 -9.44 -25.29 -1.26
C TYR A 49 -10.55 -25.54 -0.21
N PRO A 50 -11.78 -25.84 -0.66
CA PRO A 50 -12.24 -26.06 -2.05
C PRO A 50 -12.26 -24.78 -2.89
N LYS A 51 -12.28 -24.92 -4.21
CA LYS A 51 -12.34 -23.79 -5.16
C LYS A 51 -13.65 -23.02 -5.12
N ALA A 52 -14.72 -23.68 -4.62
CA ALA A 52 -16.03 -23.08 -4.48
C ALA A 52 -16.63 -23.35 -3.10
N LYS A 53 -17.33 -22.36 -2.54
CA LYS A 53 -17.95 -22.39 -1.22
C LYS A 53 -19.45 -22.09 -1.25
N GLY A 54 -20.19 -22.48 -0.20
CA GLY A 54 -21.53 -21.98 0.06
C GLY A 54 -21.52 -20.52 0.49
N PHE A 55 -22.68 -19.87 0.49
CA PHE A 55 -22.80 -18.45 0.78
C PHE A 55 -22.36 -18.10 2.22
N GLU A 56 -22.69 -18.93 3.18
CA GLU A 56 -22.37 -18.75 4.60
C GLU A 56 -21.06 -19.45 5.04
N ASP A 57 -20.45 -20.25 4.15
CA ASP A 57 -19.24 -21.00 4.48
C ASP A 57 -18.05 -20.05 4.64
N ASP A 58 -17.15 -20.38 5.57
CA ASP A 58 -15.87 -19.70 5.72
C ASP A 58 -14.98 -19.90 4.47
N TYR A 59 -14.07 -18.94 4.24
CA TYR A 59 -13.00 -19.12 3.26
C TYR A 59 -12.02 -20.18 3.78
N LYS A 60 -11.62 -21.08 2.89
CA LYS A 60 -10.60 -22.09 3.18
C LYS A 60 -9.48 -21.98 2.19
N TYR A 61 -8.26 -21.92 2.71
CA TYR A 61 -7.05 -21.72 1.93
C TYR A 61 -6.04 -22.82 2.19
N LEU A 62 -5.29 -23.13 1.14
CA LEU A 62 -4.15 -24.03 1.17
C LEU A 62 -2.92 -23.22 0.84
N ALA A 63 -1.94 -23.22 1.74
CA ALA A 63 -0.64 -22.59 1.52
C ALA A 63 0.42 -23.68 1.42
N THR A 64 1.23 -23.63 0.35
CA THR A 64 2.38 -24.52 0.17
C THR A 64 3.66 -23.68 0.16
N PHE A 65 4.58 -23.98 1.07
CA PHE A 65 5.83 -23.24 1.19
C PHE A 65 6.98 -24.13 1.63
N SER A 66 8.20 -23.73 1.28
CA SER A 66 9.41 -24.43 1.71
C SER A 66 9.74 -24.07 3.16
N ILE A 67 9.90 -25.08 4.01
CA ILE A 67 10.24 -24.90 5.43
C ILE A 67 11.72 -25.00 5.72
N CYS A 68 12.53 -25.36 4.74
CA CYS A 68 13.98 -25.43 4.90
C CYS A 68 14.70 -25.15 3.58
N PRO A 69 15.76 -24.32 3.58
CA PRO A 69 16.59 -24.13 2.40
C PRO A 69 17.35 -25.41 2.03
N ILE A 70 17.73 -25.54 0.76
CA ILE A 70 18.59 -26.62 0.31
C ILE A 70 20.04 -26.26 0.59
N GLY A 71 20.80 -27.18 1.20
CA GLY A 71 22.23 -27.01 1.41
C GLY A 71 22.85 -28.25 2.05
N LYS A 72 24.18 -28.32 2.02
CA LYS A 72 24.92 -29.36 2.72
C LYS A 72 25.09 -28.99 4.20
N ASN A 73 24.85 -29.94 5.09
CA ASN A 73 25.02 -29.76 6.54
C ASN A 73 24.19 -28.63 7.16
N ILE A 74 22.99 -28.38 6.62
CA ILE A 74 22.08 -27.37 7.16
C ILE A 74 21.16 -28.03 8.20
N LYS A 75 21.15 -27.48 9.41
CA LYS A 75 20.12 -27.73 10.43
C LYS A 75 19.14 -26.60 10.43
N CYS A 76 17.89 -26.88 10.12
CA CYS A 76 16.86 -25.91 9.94
C CYS A 76 15.83 -25.96 11.07
N LYS A 77 15.46 -24.77 11.57
CA LYS A 77 14.29 -24.57 12.40
C LYS A 77 13.43 -23.50 11.73
N SER A 78 12.21 -23.85 11.38
CA SER A 78 11.27 -22.93 10.73
C SER A 78 10.10 -22.65 11.65
N SER A 79 9.60 -21.44 11.64
CA SER A 79 8.38 -21.07 12.35
C SER A 79 7.47 -20.25 11.46
N ILE A 80 6.17 -20.48 11.62
CA ILE A 80 5.12 -19.73 10.96
C ILE A 80 4.35 -19.01 12.05
N ASP A 81 4.26 -17.71 11.95
CA ASP A 81 3.40 -16.92 12.83
C ASP A 81 1.99 -16.90 12.25
N GLN A 82 1.05 -17.42 13.03
CA GLN A 82 -0.36 -17.58 12.63
C GLN A 82 -1.21 -16.58 13.39
N THR A 83 -1.98 -15.79 12.68
CA THR A 83 -2.97 -14.89 13.28
C THR A 83 -4.38 -15.29 12.85
N SER A 84 -5.26 -15.60 13.83
CA SER A 84 -6.73 -15.67 13.70
C SER A 84 -7.31 -16.61 12.62
N ALA A 85 -6.66 -17.71 12.27
CA ALA A 85 -7.21 -18.70 11.34
C ALA A 85 -7.50 -20.02 12.05
N ASP A 86 -8.62 -20.65 11.69
CA ASP A 86 -8.95 -21.99 12.17
C ASP A 86 -8.19 -23.02 11.36
N PHE A 87 -7.37 -23.78 12.07
CA PHE A 87 -6.51 -24.78 11.47
C PHE A 87 -7.28 -26.05 11.11
N ILE A 88 -7.10 -26.53 9.89
CA ILE A 88 -7.73 -27.77 9.40
C ILE A 88 -6.70 -28.90 9.36
N SER A 89 -5.58 -28.72 8.64
CA SER A 89 -4.54 -29.74 8.52
C SER A 89 -3.16 -29.13 8.21
N LEU A 90 -2.11 -29.84 8.58
CA LEU A 90 -0.72 -29.46 8.31
C LEU A 90 0.13 -30.71 8.03
N THR A 91 0.94 -30.65 6.98
CA THR A 91 1.86 -31.71 6.60
C THR A 91 3.20 -31.06 6.23
N PRO A 92 4.35 -31.51 6.79
CA PRO A 92 4.50 -32.52 7.84
C PRO A 92 4.01 -32.06 9.21
N GLU A 93 3.86 -32.98 10.14
CA GLU A 93 3.47 -32.65 11.51
C GLU A 93 4.51 -31.75 12.18
N PRO A 94 4.10 -30.65 12.81
CA PRO A 94 5.01 -29.73 13.51
C PRO A 94 5.46 -30.33 14.86
N VAL A 95 6.63 -29.91 15.34
CA VAL A 95 7.12 -30.27 16.66
C VAL A 95 6.38 -29.51 17.76
N GLU A 96 5.99 -28.29 17.49
CA GLU A 96 5.25 -27.44 18.42
C GLU A 96 4.14 -26.71 17.65
N LYS A 97 2.94 -26.69 18.21
CA LYS A 97 1.79 -25.99 17.66
C LYS A 97 1.08 -25.24 18.78
N THR A 98 1.03 -23.92 18.65
CA THR A 98 0.26 -23.02 19.49
C THR A 98 -0.77 -22.24 18.62
N ASN A 99 -1.68 -21.51 19.24
CA ASN A 99 -2.66 -20.67 18.50
C ASN A 99 -2.01 -19.54 17.68
N THR A 100 -0.77 -19.18 18.01
CA THR A 100 -0.06 -18.06 17.38
C THR A 100 1.18 -18.48 16.62
N LYS A 101 1.67 -19.71 16.83
CA LYS A 101 2.94 -20.15 16.25
C LYS A 101 2.98 -21.64 15.98
N ILE A 102 3.51 -22.00 14.82
CA ILE A 102 3.76 -23.38 14.39
C ILE A 102 5.27 -23.50 14.20
N VAL A 103 5.90 -24.53 14.79
CA VAL A 103 7.35 -24.73 14.73
C VAL A 103 7.68 -26.08 14.14
N PHE A 104 8.56 -26.08 13.16
CA PHE A 104 9.24 -27.26 12.62
C PHE A 104 10.69 -27.23 13.07
N ASP A 105 11.20 -28.34 13.59
CA ASP A 105 12.58 -28.45 14.09
C ASP A 105 13.27 -29.72 13.55
N LYS A 106 14.59 -29.69 13.50
CA LYS A 106 15.45 -30.83 13.09
C LYS A 106 15.17 -31.37 11.69
N ILE A 107 14.90 -30.48 10.74
CA ILE A 107 14.76 -30.87 9.35
C ILE A 107 16.17 -31.04 8.79
N GLU A 108 16.62 -32.30 8.63
CA GLU A 108 17.90 -32.66 8.03
C GLU A 108 17.64 -33.32 6.68
N LYS A 109 17.73 -32.57 5.58
CA LYS A 109 17.74 -33.13 4.22
C LYS A 109 18.74 -32.40 3.34
N GLU A 110 19.65 -33.19 2.73
CA GLU A 110 20.76 -32.60 1.96
C GLU A 110 20.42 -32.23 0.51
N LYS A 111 19.35 -32.74 -0.09
CA LYS A 111 19.14 -32.64 -1.54
C LYS A 111 17.71 -32.29 -2.00
N GLU A 112 16.73 -32.29 -1.13
CA GLU A 112 15.34 -32.08 -1.51
C GLU A 112 14.69 -30.90 -0.73
N PHE A 113 13.82 -30.16 -1.40
CA PHE A 113 12.99 -29.18 -0.71
C PHE A 113 12.02 -29.89 0.22
N VAL A 114 11.94 -29.42 1.46
CA VAL A 114 10.91 -29.85 2.41
C VAL A 114 9.81 -28.81 2.37
N PHE A 115 8.65 -29.20 1.85
CA PHE A 115 7.47 -28.34 1.80
C PHE A 115 6.55 -28.63 2.97
N ALA A 116 5.95 -27.57 3.49
CA ALA A 116 4.76 -27.68 4.33
C ALA A 116 3.54 -27.30 3.52
N ILE A 117 2.47 -28.05 3.73
CA ILE A 117 1.13 -27.77 3.21
C ILE A 117 0.26 -27.42 4.40
N TYR A 118 -0.19 -26.17 4.45
CA TYR A 118 -1.01 -25.63 5.52
C TYR A 118 -2.41 -25.34 5.02
N HIS A 119 -3.40 -26.04 5.58
CA HIS A 119 -4.82 -25.86 5.27
C HIS A 119 -5.53 -25.22 6.46
N PHE A 120 -6.20 -24.09 6.23
CA PHE A 120 -6.85 -23.33 7.28
C PHE A 120 -8.16 -22.68 6.80
N SER A 121 -9.02 -22.32 7.74
CA SER A 121 -10.28 -21.64 7.53
C SER A 121 -10.23 -20.25 8.15
N THR A 122 -10.84 -19.27 7.53
CA THR A 122 -10.92 -17.89 8.03
C THR A 122 -12.18 -17.20 7.52
N LYS A 123 -12.64 -16.21 8.29
CA LYS A 123 -13.71 -15.28 7.86
C LYS A 123 -13.18 -14.08 7.10
N LYS A 124 -11.83 -13.90 7.07
CA LYS A 124 -11.22 -12.79 6.34
C LYS A 124 -11.00 -13.16 4.90
N GLU A 125 -11.33 -12.23 4.03
CA GLU A 125 -11.06 -12.29 2.60
C GLU A 125 -9.57 -12.08 2.32
N TYR A 126 -9.08 -12.74 1.29
CA TYR A 126 -7.79 -12.45 0.69
C TYR A 126 -8.00 -11.51 -0.49
N VAL A 127 -7.58 -10.25 -0.35
CA VAL A 127 -7.80 -9.21 -1.35
C VAL A 127 -6.50 -8.88 -2.05
N THR A 128 -6.56 -8.70 -3.36
CA THR A 128 -5.46 -8.17 -4.16
C THR A 128 -5.92 -6.97 -4.96
N TYR A 129 -4.98 -6.08 -5.26
CA TYR A 129 -5.17 -4.88 -6.07
C TYR A 129 -4.25 -4.95 -7.28
N SER A 130 -4.80 -4.77 -8.49
CA SER A 130 -3.97 -4.72 -9.70
C SER A 130 -3.07 -3.51 -9.67
N SER A 131 -3.63 -2.34 -9.39
CA SER A 131 -2.83 -1.14 -9.16
C SER A 131 -3.43 -0.22 -8.10
N ILE A 132 -2.56 0.53 -7.43
CA ILE A 132 -2.93 1.65 -6.56
C ILE A 132 -2.07 2.84 -6.96
N LYS A 133 -2.73 3.96 -7.30
CA LYS A 133 -2.08 5.23 -7.53
C LYS A 133 -2.53 6.23 -6.46
N LYS A 134 -1.58 6.73 -5.67
CA LYS A 134 -1.81 7.74 -4.63
C LYS A 134 -1.08 9.02 -5.01
N VAL A 135 -1.80 10.12 -5.14
CA VAL A 135 -1.22 11.44 -5.41
C VAL A 135 -1.48 12.35 -4.22
N ILE A 136 -0.42 12.89 -3.63
CA ILE A 136 -0.48 13.81 -2.51
C ILE A 136 -0.05 15.19 -3.01
N ASN A 137 -0.99 16.12 -3.12
CA ASN A 137 -0.72 17.50 -3.49
C ASN A 137 -0.55 18.35 -2.24
N ILE A 138 0.62 18.93 -2.07
CA ILE A 138 0.92 19.81 -0.96
C ILE A 138 0.46 21.23 -1.30
N ASN A 139 -0.59 21.68 -0.63
CA ASN A 139 -1.10 23.04 -0.71
C ASN A 139 -0.71 23.82 0.57
N LYS A 140 -1.16 25.08 0.68
CA LYS A 140 -0.79 25.99 1.77
C LYS A 140 -1.54 25.74 3.08
N GLU A 141 -2.80 25.38 3.00
CA GLU A 141 -3.70 25.24 4.16
C GLU A 141 -3.96 23.78 4.46
N ASP A 142 -4.12 22.98 3.42
CA ASP A 142 -4.39 21.57 3.50
C ASP A 142 -3.63 20.78 2.41
N HIS A 143 -3.54 19.49 2.59
CA HIS A 143 -3.10 18.58 1.55
C HIS A 143 -4.30 17.93 0.90
N TYR A 144 -4.27 17.81 -0.41
CA TYR A 144 -5.26 17.06 -1.16
C TYR A 144 -4.69 15.72 -1.57
N VAL A 145 -5.37 14.66 -1.19
CA VAL A 145 -5.02 13.27 -1.55
C VAL A 145 -6.04 12.76 -2.54
N HIS A 146 -5.53 12.24 -3.64
CA HIS A 146 -6.29 11.51 -4.65
C HIS A 146 -5.73 10.11 -4.74
N MET A 147 -6.58 9.10 -4.66
CA MET A 147 -6.21 7.71 -4.73
C MET A 147 -7.12 6.96 -5.71
N GLU A 148 -6.51 6.35 -6.70
CA GLU A 148 -7.13 5.46 -7.66
C GLU A 148 -6.76 4.02 -7.31
N ILE A 149 -7.76 3.15 -7.22
CA ILE A 149 -7.60 1.74 -6.90
C ILE A 149 -8.26 0.93 -8.01
N GLU A 150 -7.43 0.20 -8.75
CA GLU A 150 -7.88 -0.61 -9.85
C GLU A 150 -7.95 -2.09 -9.47
N ASP A 151 -9.04 -2.71 -9.92
CA ASP A 151 -9.26 -4.15 -9.81
C ASP A 151 -8.99 -4.71 -8.42
N MET A 152 -9.59 -4.10 -7.39
CA MET A 152 -9.68 -4.74 -6.08
C MET A 152 -10.45 -6.05 -6.22
N LYS A 153 -9.77 -7.17 -6.08
CA LYS A 153 -10.31 -8.50 -6.27
C LYS A 153 -10.37 -9.28 -4.96
N ASN A 154 -11.51 -9.86 -4.67
CA ASN A 154 -11.62 -10.90 -3.64
C ASN A 154 -11.11 -12.22 -4.23
N ASN A 155 -9.96 -12.70 -3.78
CA ASN A 155 -9.36 -13.97 -4.22
C ASN A 155 -9.86 -15.19 -3.44
N GLY A 156 -10.92 -15.04 -2.64
CA GLY A 156 -11.58 -16.15 -1.97
C GLY A 156 -12.25 -17.11 -2.95
N ALA A 157 -12.71 -18.24 -2.42
CA ALA A 157 -13.42 -19.26 -3.21
C ALA A 157 -14.69 -18.69 -3.84
N GLU A 158 -14.94 -19.06 -5.09
CA GLU A 158 -16.15 -18.68 -5.83
C GLU A 158 -17.41 -19.27 -5.18
N LEU A 159 -18.56 -18.67 -5.42
CA LEU A 159 -19.83 -19.19 -4.94
C LEU A 159 -20.21 -20.44 -5.75
N LYS A 160 -20.67 -21.51 -5.08
CA LYS A 160 -21.13 -22.77 -5.74
C LYS A 160 -22.43 -22.59 -6.51
N SER A 161 -23.31 -21.73 -5.99
CA SER A 161 -24.63 -21.43 -6.57
C SER A 161 -24.61 -20.10 -7.29
N GLU A 162 -25.64 -19.85 -8.10
CA GLU A 162 -25.89 -18.49 -8.57
C GLU A 162 -26.17 -17.56 -7.39
N PHE A 163 -25.77 -16.31 -7.52
CA PHE A 163 -26.05 -15.30 -6.51
C PHE A 163 -27.47 -14.76 -6.65
N PHE A 164 -28.28 -14.93 -5.60
CA PHE A 164 -29.59 -14.33 -5.51
C PHE A 164 -29.55 -13.16 -4.51
N ARG A 165 -30.10 -12.02 -4.91
CA ARG A 165 -30.15 -10.83 -4.05
C ARG A 165 -30.87 -11.06 -2.72
N GLU A 166 -31.77 -12.04 -2.66
CA GLU A 166 -32.47 -12.39 -1.44
C GLU A 166 -31.59 -13.10 -0.42
N ASP A 167 -30.62 -13.90 -0.87
CA ASP A 167 -29.67 -14.58 0.02
C ASP A 167 -28.83 -13.55 0.79
N PHE A 168 -28.53 -12.42 0.17
CA PHE A 168 -27.81 -11.32 0.77
C PHE A 168 -28.49 -10.74 2.01
N LYS A 169 -29.80 -10.79 2.13
CA LYS A 169 -30.55 -10.28 3.29
C LYS A 169 -30.32 -11.09 4.56
N TYR A 170 -29.92 -12.34 4.42
CA TYR A 170 -29.70 -13.26 5.55
C TYR A 170 -28.25 -13.27 6.04
N GLY A 171 -27.37 -12.46 5.46
CA GLY A 171 -25.96 -12.42 5.78
C GLY A 171 -25.14 -13.42 4.96
N GLY A 172 -23.83 -13.31 5.02
CA GLY A 172 -22.89 -14.17 4.30
C GLY A 172 -21.47 -13.71 4.54
N ILE A 173 -20.48 -14.52 4.15
CA ILE A 173 -19.07 -14.20 4.30
C ILE A 173 -18.54 -13.72 2.96
N PHE A 174 -18.46 -12.40 2.81
CA PHE A 174 -17.98 -11.68 1.63
C PHE A 174 -17.58 -10.25 2.00
N LEU A 175 -16.78 -9.60 1.17
CA LEU A 175 -16.35 -8.23 1.41
C LEU A 175 -17.49 -7.24 1.16
N GLN A 176 -17.91 -6.52 2.20
CA GLN A 176 -18.99 -5.51 2.14
C GLN A 176 -18.47 -4.09 2.28
N GLU A 177 -17.39 -3.93 3.03
CA GLU A 177 -16.79 -2.62 3.33
C GLU A 177 -15.29 -2.74 3.49
N MET A 178 -14.61 -1.66 3.18
CA MET A 178 -13.19 -1.49 3.47
C MET A 178 -13.02 -0.44 4.55
N LYS A 179 -12.00 -0.60 5.36
CA LYS A 179 -11.60 0.40 6.34
C LYS A 179 -10.23 0.93 5.96
N MET A 180 -10.11 2.24 5.96
CA MET A 180 -8.89 2.95 5.65
C MET A 180 -8.62 3.97 6.76
N ASP A 181 -7.51 3.80 7.46
CA ASP A 181 -7.05 4.77 8.44
C ASP A 181 -6.18 5.81 7.74
N VAL A 182 -6.55 7.07 7.90
CA VAL A 182 -5.90 8.22 7.30
C VAL A 182 -5.47 9.23 8.36
N GLU A 183 -4.83 10.29 7.96
CA GLU A 183 -4.24 11.31 8.81
C GLU A 183 -5.29 12.01 9.69
N VAL A 184 -4.86 12.43 10.87
CA VAL A 184 -5.71 13.21 11.80
C VAL A 184 -6.24 14.46 11.11
N GLY A 185 -7.54 14.74 11.33
CA GLY A 185 -8.21 15.89 10.74
C GLY A 185 -8.58 15.72 9.27
N ALA A 186 -8.42 14.51 8.71
CA ALA A 186 -8.90 14.22 7.36
C ALA A 186 -10.40 14.51 7.22
N SER A 187 -10.76 15.12 6.10
CA SER A 187 -12.10 15.62 5.81
C SER A 187 -12.41 15.60 4.31
N ASN A 188 -13.61 16.00 3.94
CA ASN A 188 -14.05 16.10 2.54
C ASN A 188 -13.90 14.79 1.77
N LEU A 189 -14.29 13.68 2.40
CA LEU A 189 -14.27 12.37 1.76
C LEU A 189 -15.19 12.36 0.53
N ASP A 190 -14.63 12.16 -0.65
CA ASP A 190 -15.32 11.83 -1.89
C ASP A 190 -14.92 10.41 -2.29
N TYR A 191 -15.90 9.52 -2.33
CA TYR A 191 -15.71 8.09 -2.63
C TYR A 191 -16.62 7.71 -3.79
N ARG A 192 -16.04 7.17 -4.85
CA ARG A 192 -16.76 6.77 -6.07
C ARG A 192 -16.21 5.49 -6.67
N ASP A 193 -17.09 4.74 -7.31
CA ASP A 193 -16.73 3.62 -8.17
C ASP A 193 -16.91 3.98 -9.65
N THR A 194 -16.72 3.02 -10.54
CA THR A 194 -16.91 3.20 -12.00
C THR A 194 -18.34 3.61 -12.39
N THR A 195 -19.32 3.38 -11.51
CA THR A 195 -20.74 3.73 -11.74
C THR A 195 -21.05 5.15 -11.26
N GLY A 196 -20.30 5.68 -10.30
CA GLY A 196 -20.50 7.01 -9.75
C GLY A 196 -20.26 7.11 -8.24
N MET A 197 -20.65 8.23 -7.65
CA MET A 197 -20.44 8.52 -6.23
C MET A 197 -21.17 7.54 -5.32
N ILE A 198 -20.51 7.13 -4.23
CA ILE A 198 -21.06 6.32 -3.15
C ILE A 198 -21.18 7.20 -1.91
N THR A 199 -22.41 7.59 -1.57
CA THR A 199 -22.70 8.53 -0.47
C THR A 199 -22.82 7.86 0.90
N THR A 200 -22.70 6.54 0.98
CA THR A 200 -22.82 5.76 2.22
C THR A 200 -21.50 5.59 2.98
N GLY A 201 -20.42 6.15 2.44
CA GLY A 201 -19.12 6.23 3.14
C GLY A 201 -19.26 7.00 4.45
N LYS A 202 -18.53 6.53 5.47
CA LYS A 202 -18.55 7.12 6.82
C LYS A 202 -17.13 7.46 7.24
N SER A 203 -17.00 8.52 8.07
CA SER A 203 -15.76 8.86 8.75
C SER A 203 -15.96 8.77 10.26
N SER A 204 -14.97 8.24 10.96
CA SER A 204 -14.91 8.17 12.42
C SER A 204 -13.58 8.74 12.88
N ASN A 205 -13.61 9.73 13.76
CA ASN A 205 -12.41 10.39 14.27
C ASN A 205 -11.92 9.66 15.53
N ASN A 206 -10.66 9.26 15.50
CA ASN A 206 -9.91 8.76 16.65
C ASN A 206 -8.87 9.81 17.07
N GLU A 207 -8.23 9.63 18.22
CA GLU A 207 -7.20 10.57 18.69
C GLU A 207 -5.97 10.67 17.77
N LYS A 208 -5.68 9.61 17.02
CA LYS A 208 -4.44 9.48 16.21
C LYS A 208 -4.69 9.40 14.71
N SER A 209 -5.91 9.13 14.29
CA SER A 209 -6.27 8.93 12.88
C SER A 209 -7.76 9.19 12.64
N VAL A 210 -8.12 9.31 11.38
CA VAL A 210 -9.52 9.26 10.95
C VAL A 210 -9.72 7.95 10.20
N THR A 211 -10.70 7.14 10.62
CA THR A 211 -11.05 5.91 9.93
C THR A 211 -12.17 6.17 8.93
N PHE A 212 -11.91 5.97 7.65
CA PHE A 212 -12.93 5.93 6.60
C PHE A 212 -13.46 4.51 6.46
N THR A 213 -14.78 4.36 6.54
CA THR A 213 -15.48 3.11 6.21
C THR A 213 -16.12 3.27 4.84
N LEU A 214 -15.63 2.52 3.88
CA LEU A 214 -15.97 2.60 2.46
C LEU A 214 -16.76 1.35 2.06
N PRO A 215 -18.10 1.40 2.03
CA PRO A 215 -18.92 0.27 1.64
C PRO A 215 -18.79 0.03 0.13
N THR A 216 -18.70 -1.22 -0.27
CA THR A 216 -18.80 -1.58 -1.68
C THR A 216 -20.25 -1.43 -2.17
N ARG A 217 -20.46 -1.03 -3.42
CA ARG A 217 -21.82 -0.89 -4.00
C ARG A 217 -22.56 -2.22 -4.03
N TYR A 218 -21.83 -3.29 -4.26
CA TYR A 218 -22.30 -4.65 -4.24
C TYR A 218 -21.39 -5.49 -3.35
N PRO A 219 -21.92 -6.57 -2.73
CA PRO A 219 -21.06 -7.49 -2.00
C PRO A 219 -20.01 -8.09 -2.95
N LEU A 220 -18.74 -8.00 -2.58
CA LEU A 220 -17.65 -8.54 -3.38
C LEU A 220 -17.44 -10.00 -3.02
N LEU A 221 -18.04 -10.89 -3.81
CA LEU A 221 -17.93 -12.35 -3.67
C LEU A 221 -16.55 -12.82 -4.17
N GLY A 222 -16.20 -14.06 -3.83
CA GLY A 222 -14.98 -14.69 -4.33
C GLY A 222 -14.88 -14.66 -5.86
N GLY A 223 -13.73 -14.25 -6.38
CA GLY A 223 -13.49 -14.04 -7.80
C GLY A 223 -13.96 -12.69 -8.37
N TRP A 224 -14.82 -11.96 -7.64
CA TRP A 224 -15.33 -10.67 -8.08
C TRP A 224 -14.32 -9.55 -7.83
N LYS A 225 -14.41 -8.49 -8.67
CA LYS A 225 -13.53 -7.32 -8.59
C LYS A 225 -14.31 -6.03 -8.75
N THR A 226 -13.74 -4.95 -8.22
CA THR A 226 -14.24 -3.58 -8.36
C THR A 226 -13.08 -2.60 -8.40
N SER A 227 -13.33 -1.40 -8.97
CA SER A 227 -12.36 -0.30 -8.96
C SER A 227 -13.03 0.92 -8.37
N TYR A 228 -12.26 1.78 -7.69
CA TYR A 228 -12.79 2.97 -7.07
C TYR A 228 -11.75 4.06 -6.89
N GLU A 229 -12.23 5.27 -6.67
CA GLU A 229 -11.46 6.46 -6.35
C GLU A 229 -11.82 6.96 -4.96
N VAL A 230 -10.82 7.43 -4.23
CA VAL A 230 -10.97 8.06 -2.92
C VAL A 230 -10.25 9.39 -2.92
N ASN A 231 -10.96 10.47 -2.56
CA ASN A 231 -10.39 11.79 -2.42
C ASN A 231 -10.67 12.30 -1.02
N TYR A 232 -9.69 12.97 -0.42
CA TYR A 232 -9.85 13.62 0.88
C TYR A 232 -8.80 14.71 1.08
N ASN A 233 -9.03 15.57 2.07
CA ASN A 233 -8.08 16.58 2.49
C ASN A 233 -7.64 16.32 3.93
N TYR A 234 -6.44 16.76 4.30
CA TYR A 234 -6.00 16.79 5.70
C TYR A 234 -5.13 18.04 5.98
N PRO A 235 -5.09 18.54 7.24
CA PRO A 235 -4.41 19.78 7.57
C PRO A 235 -2.90 19.70 7.38
N ILE A 236 -2.27 20.81 6.93
CA ILE A 236 -0.82 20.89 6.71
C ILE A 236 0.00 20.67 7.99
N ASP A 237 -0.51 21.13 9.13
CA ASP A 237 0.19 21.08 10.41
C ASP A 237 0.44 19.66 10.92
N VAL A 238 -0.29 18.68 10.40
CA VAL A 238 -0.13 17.28 10.75
C VAL A 238 1.16 16.69 10.21
N SER A 239 1.63 17.15 9.05
CA SER A 239 2.71 16.51 8.30
C SER A 239 3.86 17.43 7.92
N VAL A 240 3.69 18.76 7.97
CA VAL A 240 4.72 19.72 7.62
C VAL A 240 5.24 20.46 8.83
N GLN A 241 6.55 20.42 9.02
CA GLN A 241 7.26 21.15 10.08
C GLN A 241 8.29 22.10 9.47
N LYS A 242 8.35 23.34 9.99
CA LYS A 242 9.36 24.32 9.59
C LYS A 242 10.64 24.11 10.39
N ILE A 243 11.76 23.90 9.71
CA ILE A 243 13.10 23.73 10.30
C ILE A 243 14.03 24.79 9.70
N GLY A 244 14.12 25.95 10.35
CA GLY A 244 14.87 27.09 9.82
C GLY A 244 14.27 27.62 8.51
N GLU A 245 15.04 27.57 7.42
CA GLU A 245 14.59 27.93 6.06
C GLU A 245 13.98 26.75 5.29
N LEU A 246 14.08 25.53 5.82
CA LEU A 246 13.57 24.33 5.20
C LEU A 246 12.21 23.97 5.80
N LYS A 247 11.44 23.24 5.02
CA LYS A 247 10.24 22.52 5.48
C LYS A 247 10.52 21.02 5.40
N ARG A 248 10.18 20.30 6.45
CA ARG A 248 10.14 18.83 6.50
C ARG A 248 8.71 18.40 6.30
N PHE A 249 8.47 17.61 5.29
CA PHE A 249 7.21 16.96 5.04
C PHE A 249 7.33 15.47 5.36
N ALA A 250 6.54 15.00 6.33
CA ALA A 250 6.38 13.58 6.62
C ALA A 250 5.26 13.03 5.73
N ALA A 251 5.62 12.51 4.55
CA ALA A 251 4.67 12.02 3.57
C ALA A 251 4.10 10.67 4.00
N PRO A 252 2.77 10.53 4.18
CA PRO A 252 2.14 9.27 4.55
C PRO A 252 2.14 8.31 3.37
N LEU A 253 2.85 7.20 3.51
CA LEU A 253 2.94 6.18 2.47
C LEU A 253 1.89 5.10 2.63
N LYS A 254 1.63 4.72 3.88
CA LYS A 254 0.72 3.63 4.17
C LYS A 254 -0.67 3.94 3.64
N VAL A 255 -1.18 3.03 2.86
CA VAL A 255 -2.59 2.96 2.51
C VAL A 255 -3.12 1.81 3.34
N ASP A 256 -3.91 2.11 4.35
CA ASP A 256 -4.34 1.11 5.36
C ASP A 256 -5.42 0.16 4.80
N LEU A 257 -5.12 -0.36 3.61
CA LEU A 257 -5.90 -1.37 2.92
C LEU A 257 -5.23 -2.72 3.10
N ASN A 258 -5.92 -3.65 3.72
CA ASN A 258 -5.42 -5.02 3.86
C ASN A 258 -5.39 -5.69 2.49
N GLY A 259 -4.24 -6.13 2.04
CA GLY A 259 -4.09 -6.87 0.79
C GLY A 259 -2.75 -6.63 0.08
N ILE A 260 -2.57 -7.32 -1.02
CA ILE A 260 -1.36 -7.24 -1.84
C ILE A 260 -1.62 -6.35 -3.05
N VAL A 261 -0.71 -5.41 -3.29
CA VAL A 261 -0.72 -4.52 -4.44
C VAL A 261 0.32 -4.98 -5.45
N HIS A 262 -0.12 -5.31 -6.67
CA HIS A 262 0.79 -5.74 -7.73
C HIS A 262 1.59 -4.58 -8.31
N GLN A 263 0.95 -3.43 -8.51
CA GLN A 263 1.61 -2.20 -8.98
C GLN A 263 1.16 -1.03 -8.11
N GLY A 264 2.10 -0.36 -7.45
CA GLY A 264 1.85 0.83 -6.64
C GLY A 264 2.63 2.02 -7.16
N GLU A 265 1.97 3.17 -7.21
CA GLU A 265 2.57 4.45 -7.55
C GLU A 265 2.14 5.49 -6.51
N ILE A 266 3.10 6.17 -5.90
CA ILE A 266 2.84 7.26 -4.96
C ILE A 266 3.57 8.50 -5.47
N ASP A 267 2.80 9.50 -5.89
CA ASP A 267 3.30 10.78 -6.37
C ASP A 267 3.12 11.85 -5.29
N ILE A 268 4.20 12.46 -4.86
CA ILE A 268 4.19 13.55 -3.89
C ILE A 268 4.52 14.84 -4.62
N VAL A 269 3.50 15.67 -4.83
CA VAL A 269 3.59 16.92 -5.58
C VAL A 269 3.85 18.06 -4.61
N LEU A 270 5.05 18.63 -4.68
CA LEU A 270 5.48 19.75 -3.85
C LEU A 270 4.90 21.08 -4.35
N PRO A 271 4.93 22.14 -3.51
CA PRO A 271 4.50 23.47 -3.91
C PRO A 271 5.26 24.01 -5.14
N GLU A 272 4.60 24.87 -5.91
CA GLU A 272 5.16 25.48 -7.11
C GLU A 272 6.49 26.20 -6.85
N GLY A 273 7.51 25.87 -7.64
CA GLY A 273 8.86 26.43 -7.52
C GLY A 273 9.65 25.96 -6.30
N ALA A 274 9.16 24.99 -5.56
CA ALA A 274 9.91 24.40 -4.44
C ALA A 274 11.18 23.69 -4.94
N THR A 275 12.17 23.56 -4.07
CA THR A 275 13.43 22.87 -4.37
C THR A 275 13.63 21.74 -3.34
N ILE A 276 13.74 20.51 -3.81
CA ILE A 276 14.04 19.35 -2.97
C ILE A 276 15.49 19.42 -2.52
N GLN A 277 15.73 19.26 -1.22
CA GLN A 277 17.07 19.23 -0.64
C GLN A 277 17.52 17.80 -0.33
N SER A 278 16.64 17.01 0.27
CA SER A 278 16.90 15.60 0.57
C SER A 278 15.61 14.83 0.76
N ILE A 279 15.69 13.53 0.50
CA ILE A 279 14.62 12.56 0.76
C ILE A 279 15.21 11.49 1.65
N ASN A 280 14.59 11.29 2.82
CA ASN A 280 14.99 10.28 3.78
C ASN A 280 13.95 9.13 3.76
N TYR A 281 14.38 7.98 3.30
CA TYR A 281 13.52 6.77 3.19
C TYR A 281 14.34 5.50 3.46
N PRO A 282 13.70 4.44 3.96
CA PRO A 282 14.37 3.14 4.14
C PRO A 282 14.64 2.51 2.77
N LYS A 283 15.88 2.50 2.34
CA LYS A 283 16.34 2.03 1.01
C LYS A 283 15.94 0.59 0.63
N LYS A 284 15.49 -0.21 1.60
CA LYS A 284 15.11 -1.62 1.37
C LYS A 284 13.66 -1.79 0.88
N ALA A 285 12.83 -0.76 0.97
CA ALA A 285 11.39 -0.89 0.75
C ALA A 285 10.89 -0.35 -0.61
N PHE A 286 11.65 0.53 -1.27
CA PHE A 286 11.16 1.24 -2.46
C PHE A 286 12.21 1.40 -3.52
N ILE A 287 11.75 1.43 -4.78
CA ILE A 287 12.46 2.07 -5.88
C ILE A 287 11.94 3.52 -5.89
N VAL A 288 12.78 4.45 -5.46
CA VAL A 288 12.51 5.88 -5.68
C VAL A 288 12.91 6.15 -7.11
N ASP A 289 11.93 6.26 -7.98
CA ASP A 289 12.14 6.83 -9.29
C ASP A 289 12.28 8.35 -9.14
N GLU A 290 13.12 8.90 -9.98
CA GLU A 290 13.60 10.26 -9.96
C GLU A 290 12.49 11.30 -9.75
N SER A 291 12.80 12.35 -8.99
CA SER A 291 11.96 13.53 -8.94
C SER A 291 11.92 14.18 -10.32
N TYR A 292 10.74 14.43 -10.84
CA TYR A 292 10.52 15.16 -12.09
C TYR A 292 9.72 16.43 -11.85
N ASP A 293 9.91 17.39 -12.74
CA ASP A 293 9.18 18.65 -12.69
C ASP A 293 7.90 18.58 -13.52
N GLN A 294 6.77 18.72 -12.85
CA GLN A 294 5.46 18.79 -13.51
C GLN A 294 5.10 20.24 -13.87
N LYS A 295 4.79 20.48 -15.13
CA LYS A 295 4.17 21.73 -15.57
C LYS A 295 2.65 21.57 -15.60
N SER A 296 1.96 22.45 -14.91
CA SER A 296 0.50 22.54 -14.90
C SER A 296 0.05 23.75 -15.69
N PHE A 297 -1.11 23.66 -16.36
CA PHE A 297 -1.67 24.81 -17.07
C PHE A 297 -1.93 25.95 -16.08
N GLY A 298 -1.47 27.17 -16.39
CA GLY A 298 -1.60 28.34 -15.52
C GLY A 298 -0.57 28.45 -14.40
N THR A 299 0.42 27.55 -14.33
CA THR A 299 1.58 27.69 -13.43
C THR A 299 2.77 28.31 -14.15
N TYR A 300 3.45 29.27 -13.48
CA TYR A 300 4.64 29.93 -14.02
C TYR A 300 5.90 29.12 -13.73
N PHE A 301 5.95 28.49 -12.58
CA PHE A 301 7.00 27.61 -12.15
C PHE A 301 6.58 26.15 -12.20
N THR A 302 7.53 25.24 -12.33
CA THR A 302 7.27 23.81 -12.24
C THR A 302 6.96 23.39 -10.80
N LYS A 303 6.24 22.29 -10.64
CA LYS A 303 6.04 21.62 -9.36
C LYS A 303 6.94 20.39 -9.32
N PRO A 304 7.88 20.30 -8.37
CA PRO A 304 8.65 19.08 -8.18
C PRO A 304 7.76 17.95 -7.70
N VAL A 305 7.93 16.76 -8.26
CA VAL A 305 7.20 15.55 -7.89
C VAL A 305 8.19 14.47 -7.46
N VAL A 306 7.98 13.90 -6.30
CA VAL A 306 8.70 12.68 -5.87
C VAL A 306 7.81 11.50 -6.17
N LYS A 307 8.28 10.61 -7.05
CA LYS A 307 7.57 9.41 -7.46
C LYS A 307 8.16 8.18 -6.79
N LEU A 308 7.32 7.38 -6.17
CA LEU A 308 7.65 6.11 -5.56
C LEU A 308 6.92 5.00 -6.31
N THR A 309 7.65 3.99 -6.74
CA THR A 309 7.09 2.82 -7.42
C THR A 309 7.24 1.59 -6.53
N LEU A 310 6.18 0.80 -6.45
CA LEU A 310 6.06 -0.39 -5.64
C LEU A 310 5.63 -1.55 -6.54
N THR A 311 6.18 -2.75 -6.31
CA THR A 311 5.78 -3.94 -7.07
C THR A 311 5.62 -5.12 -6.13
N ASP A 312 4.46 -5.79 -6.20
CA ASP A 312 4.12 -6.96 -5.39
C ASP A 312 4.34 -6.74 -3.88
N VAL A 313 3.73 -5.70 -3.33
CA VAL A 313 3.91 -5.27 -1.95
C VAL A 313 2.67 -5.52 -1.12
N ASP A 314 2.87 -6.09 0.07
CA ASP A 314 1.88 -6.04 1.13
C ASP A 314 1.92 -4.65 1.77
N MET A 315 0.83 -3.90 1.64
CA MET A 315 0.74 -2.52 2.13
C MET A 315 0.96 -2.41 3.64
N SER A 316 0.70 -3.46 4.40
CA SER A 316 0.95 -3.49 5.84
C SER A 316 2.45 -3.46 6.21
N THR A 317 3.32 -3.83 5.27
CA THR A 317 4.78 -3.87 5.48
C THR A 317 5.49 -2.56 5.14
N LEU A 318 4.76 -1.60 4.56
CA LEU A 318 5.31 -0.29 4.23
C LEU A 318 5.59 0.53 5.50
N PRO A 319 6.63 1.38 5.52
CA PRO A 319 6.81 2.37 6.56
C PRO A 319 5.65 3.37 6.53
N ASP A 320 5.28 3.88 7.70
CA ASP A 320 4.16 4.82 7.82
C ASP A 320 4.41 6.10 7.01
N THR A 321 5.65 6.60 7.04
CA THR A 321 6.01 7.86 6.37
C THR A 321 7.42 7.84 5.78
N ILE A 322 7.64 8.69 4.77
CA ILE A 322 8.97 9.15 4.35
C ILE A 322 9.12 10.64 4.64
N GLU A 323 10.34 11.11 4.78
CA GLU A 323 10.64 12.51 5.05
C GLU A 323 11.23 13.18 3.83
N ILE A 324 10.59 14.28 3.40
CA ILE A 324 11.07 15.12 2.30
C ILE A 324 11.43 16.49 2.87
N TYR A 325 12.68 16.90 2.68
CA TYR A 325 13.16 18.22 3.06
C TYR A 325 13.19 19.10 1.82
N TYR A 326 12.46 20.19 1.84
CA TYR A 326 12.37 21.10 0.71
C TYR A 326 12.40 22.57 1.15
N ARG A 327 12.76 23.45 0.23
CA ARG A 327 12.71 24.90 0.38
C ARG A 327 11.62 25.44 -0.53
N GLU A 328 10.73 26.26 0.01
CA GLU A 328 9.72 26.97 -0.78
C GLU A 328 10.33 28.15 -1.54
N ASN A 329 9.75 28.45 -2.68
CA ASN A 329 10.10 29.63 -3.44
C ASN A 329 9.06 30.76 -3.18
N PRO A 330 9.42 31.76 -2.34
CA PRO A 330 8.48 32.84 -2.02
C PRO A 330 8.16 33.73 -3.23
N ILE A 331 9.01 33.69 -4.27
CA ILE A 331 8.79 34.48 -5.49
C ILE A 331 7.70 33.86 -6.35
N ALA A 332 7.60 32.54 -6.40
CA ALA A 332 6.63 31.83 -7.22
C ALA A 332 5.20 32.29 -6.94
N GLU A 333 4.86 32.38 -5.68
CA GLU A 333 3.53 32.86 -5.26
C GLU A 333 3.27 34.32 -5.58
N ARG A 334 4.24 35.18 -5.25
CA ARG A 334 4.11 36.63 -5.53
C ARG A 334 3.94 36.88 -7.02
N THR A 335 4.72 36.18 -7.86
CA THR A 335 4.63 36.28 -9.32
C THR A 335 3.24 35.88 -9.82
N LYS A 336 2.67 34.80 -9.31
CA LYS A 336 1.30 34.37 -9.66
C LYS A 336 0.26 35.44 -9.33
N ASN A 337 0.32 36.00 -8.13
CA ASN A 337 -0.62 37.04 -7.70
C ASN A 337 -0.48 38.32 -8.54
N ILE A 338 0.75 38.71 -8.90
CA ILE A 338 1.01 39.86 -9.78
C ILE A 338 0.43 39.61 -11.18
N ILE A 339 0.66 38.42 -11.77
CA ILE A 339 0.13 38.10 -13.09
C ILE A 339 -1.41 38.13 -13.10
N VAL A 340 -2.05 37.53 -12.09
CA VAL A 340 -3.53 37.55 -11.97
C VAL A 340 -4.05 38.98 -11.85
N ALA A 341 -3.39 39.81 -11.04
CA ALA A 341 -3.77 41.26 -10.89
C ALA A 341 -3.59 42.02 -12.20
N CYS A 342 -2.50 41.78 -12.95
CA CYS A 342 -2.27 42.38 -14.25
C CYS A 342 -3.32 41.98 -15.30
N LEU A 343 -3.68 40.71 -15.34
CA LEU A 343 -4.73 40.20 -16.24
C LEU A 343 -6.10 40.79 -15.90
N ALA A 344 -6.46 40.81 -14.61
CA ALA A 344 -7.70 41.40 -14.18
C ALA A 344 -7.81 42.91 -14.53
N SER A 345 -6.72 43.65 -14.27
CA SER A 345 -6.67 45.10 -14.62
C SER A 345 -6.73 45.32 -16.13
N SER A 346 -6.10 44.46 -16.94
CA SER A 346 -6.17 44.51 -18.41
C SER A 346 -7.63 44.30 -18.92
N ILE A 347 -8.33 43.31 -18.35
CA ILE A 347 -9.73 43.04 -18.69
C ILE A 347 -10.63 44.25 -18.35
N ILE A 348 -10.45 44.84 -17.15
CA ILE A 348 -11.19 46.02 -16.72
C ILE A 348 -10.94 47.18 -17.69
N LEU A 349 -9.67 47.41 -18.07
CA LEU A 349 -9.33 48.49 -19.02
C LEU A 349 -10.02 48.29 -20.37
N VAL A 350 -10.03 47.07 -20.90
CA VAL A 350 -10.73 46.75 -22.17
C VAL A 350 -12.22 47.03 -22.06
N ILE A 351 -12.85 46.65 -20.95
CA ILE A 351 -14.31 46.93 -20.72
C ILE A 351 -14.57 48.41 -20.68
N ILE A 352 -13.75 49.20 -19.97
CA ILE A 352 -13.88 50.65 -19.91
C ILE A 352 -13.72 51.31 -21.28
N LEU A 353 -12.73 50.90 -22.06
CA LEU A 353 -12.52 51.40 -23.42
C LEU A 353 -13.68 51.03 -24.33
N TYR A 354 -14.20 49.81 -24.27
CA TYR A 354 -15.36 49.38 -25.04
C TYR A 354 -16.63 50.17 -24.67
N ALA A 355 -16.90 50.38 -23.38
CA ALA A 355 -18.03 51.19 -22.90
C ALA A 355 -17.91 52.68 -23.39
N LYS A 356 -16.69 53.24 -23.43
CA LYS A 356 -16.44 54.58 -23.93
C LYS A 356 -16.71 54.73 -25.44
N ILE A 357 -16.38 53.66 -26.21
CA ILE A 357 -16.62 53.61 -27.66
C ILE A 357 -18.14 53.56 -27.97
N ILE A 358 -18.92 52.81 -27.16
CA ILE A 358 -20.38 52.69 -27.37
C ILE A 358 -21.12 53.97 -26.98
N ASN A 359 -20.60 54.73 -25.97
CA ASN A 359 -21.27 55.95 -25.47
C ASN A 359 -20.84 57.24 -26.20
N ASN A 360 -19.91 57.14 -27.17
CA ASN A 360 -19.60 58.18 -28.12
C ASN A 360 -20.23 57.87 -29.50
#